data_849fdfcd62d9720e16d6787c2964afee
#
_entry.id   849fdfcd62d9720e16d6787c2964afee
#
_cell.length_a   1.000
_cell.length_b   1.000
_cell.length_c   1.000
_cell.angle_alpha   90.00
_cell.angle_beta   90.00
_cell.angle_gamma   90.00
#
_symmetry.space_group_name_H-M   'P 1'
#
loop_
_entity.id
_entity.type
_entity.pdbx_description
1 polymer ?
#
loop_
_entity_poly.entity_id
_entity_poly.type
_entity_poly.pdbx_seq_one_letter_code
_entity_poly.pdbx_strand_id
1 'polypeptide(L)' 'MNDTTLNMLQPGEIGTVDKVMSTDPKLKMRLLELGLLRGTSVEIIRYAPLGDPIEIKVRGYRLSIRKEEAESVVVNKKT' A
#
# COMPACT_ATOMS: atom_id res chain seq x y z
N MET A 1 -13.95 -0.39 13.19
CA MET A 1 -13.44 0.51 12.16
C MET A 1 -12.00 0.15 11.82
N ASN A 2 -11.67 0.17 10.54
CA ASN A 2 -10.35 -0.18 10.11
C ASN A 2 -9.55 1.07 9.77
N ASP A 3 -8.54 1.37 10.59
CA ASP A 3 -7.67 2.52 10.38
C ASP A 3 -6.25 2.09 9.99
N THR A 4 -6.07 0.81 9.65
CA THR A 4 -4.76 0.32 9.25
C THR A 4 -4.42 0.79 7.85
N THR A 5 -3.25 1.42 7.72
CA THR A 5 -2.75 1.84 6.41
C THR A 5 -1.58 0.96 6.01
N LEU A 6 -1.29 0.96 4.71
CA LEU A 6 -0.29 0.04 4.16
C LEU A 6 1.09 0.18 4.83
N ASN A 7 1.46 1.41 5.20
CA ASN A 7 2.75 1.66 5.84
C ASN A 7 2.85 1.13 7.27
N MET A 8 1.75 0.61 7.81
CA MET A 8 1.76 0.01 9.14
C MET A 8 2.06 -1.49 9.12
N LEU A 9 2.07 -2.09 7.95
CA LEU A 9 2.37 -3.51 7.83
C LEU A 9 3.87 -3.75 7.88
N GLN A 10 4.24 -4.92 8.42
CA GLN A 10 5.63 -5.34 8.51
C GLN A 10 6.02 -6.14 7.27
N PRO A 11 7.33 -6.25 6.95
CA PRO A 11 7.77 -7.10 5.86
C PRO A 11 7.20 -8.50 6.00
N GLY A 12 6.69 -9.03 4.89
CA GLY A 12 6.06 -10.35 4.84
C GLY A 12 4.57 -10.35 5.14
N GLU A 13 4.05 -9.25 5.68
CA GLU A 13 2.62 -9.16 5.95
C GLU A 13 1.85 -8.76 4.70
N ILE A 14 0.63 -9.25 4.61
CA ILE A 14 -0.25 -9.00 3.47
C ILE A 14 -1.49 -8.26 3.95
N GLY A 15 -1.90 -7.26 3.18
CA GLY A 15 -3.14 -6.55 3.42
C GLY A 15 -3.99 -6.54 2.17
N THR A 16 -5.30 -6.52 2.35
CA THR A 16 -6.24 -6.36 1.25
C THR A 16 -6.66 -4.90 1.20
N VAL A 17 -6.53 -4.28 0.05
CA VAL A 17 -6.87 -2.86 -0.10
C VAL A 17 -8.36 -2.67 0.15
N ASP A 18 -8.68 -1.73 1.04
CA ASP A 18 -10.05 -1.34 1.32
C ASP A 18 -10.39 -0.09 0.51
N LYS A 19 -9.58 0.94 0.65
CA LYS A 19 -9.80 2.20 -0.09
C LYS A 19 -8.52 3.03 -0.09
N VAL A 20 -8.47 3.97 -1.02
CA VAL A 20 -7.40 4.96 -1.08
C VAL A 20 -7.98 6.27 -0.56
N MET A 21 -7.41 6.78 0.52
CA MET A 21 -7.85 8.02 1.14
C MET A 21 -6.87 9.13 0.80
N SER A 22 -7.22 9.91 -0.20
CA SER A 22 -6.40 11.05 -0.59
C SER A 22 -7.31 12.15 -1.11
N THR A 23 -6.98 13.39 -0.75
CA THR A 23 -7.67 14.57 -1.30
C THR A 23 -6.99 15.03 -2.58
N ASP A 24 -5.82 14.46 -2.90
CA ASP A 24 -5.10 14.79 -4.11
C ASP A 24 -5.50 13.82 -5.23
N PRO A 25 -6.25 14.31 -6.26
CA PRO A 25 -6.68 13.44 -7.34
C PRO A 25 -5.54 12.79 -8.11
N LYS A 26 -4.41 13.45 -8.21
CA LYS A 26 -3.25 12.92 -8.93
C LYS A 26 -2.67 11.73 -8.19
N LEU A 27 -2.52 11.85 -6.88
CA LEU A 27 -2.01 10.76 -6.06
C LEU A 27 -2.96 9.57 -6.10
N LYS A 28 -4.24 9.84 -5.96
CA LYS A 28 -5.24 8.79 -5.98
C LYS A 28 -5.22 8.04 -7.32
N MET A 29 -5.14 8.80 -8.42
CA MET A 29 -5.09 8.19 -9.75
C MET A 29 -3.84 7.34 -9.92
N ARG A 30 -2.69 7.85 -9.46
CA ARG A 30 -1.43 7.11 -9.54
C ARG A 30 -1.51 5.77 -8.82
N LEU A 31 -2.07 5.77 -7.60
CA LEU A 31 -2.18 4.55 -6.81
C LEU A 31 -3.12 3.55 -7.48
N LEU A 32 -4.22 4.03 -8.06
CA LEU A 32 -5.14 3.17 -8.78
C LEU A 32 -4.48 2.57 -10.03
N GLU A 33 -3.69 3.38 -10.74
CA GLU A 33 -2.98 2.91 -11.92
C GLU A 33 -1.94 1.85 -11.58
N LEU A 34 -1.38 1.91 -10.39
CA LEU A 34 -0.43 0.91 -9.91
C LEU A 34 -1.12 -0.40 -9.52
N GLY A 35 -2.44 -0.42 -9.52
CA GLY A 35 -3.19 -1.63 -9.22
C GLY A 35 -3.70 -1.71 -7.79
N LEU A 36 -3.61 -0.62 -7.02
CA LEU A 36 -4.06 -0.59 -5.63
C LEU A 36 -5.57 -0.36 -5.58
N LEU A 37 -6.29 -1.33 -6.11
CA LEU A 37 -7.75 -1.31 -6.19
C LEU A 37 -8.34 -2.05 -5.01
N ARG A 38 -9.58 -1.67 -4.64
CA ARG A 38 -10.29 -2.34 -3.57
C ARG A 38 -10.33 -3.86 -3.82
N GLY A 39 -10.01 -4.63 -2.80
CA GLY A 39 -10.00 -6.08 -2.87
C GLY A 39 -8.68 -6.68 -3.33
N THR A 40 -7.72 -5.85 -3.73
CA THR A 40 -6.41 -6.33 -4.18
C THR A 40 -5.51 -6.61 -2.99
N SER A 41 -4.81 -7.75 -3.02
CA SER A 41 -3.84 -8.10 -1.98
C SER A 41 -2.51 -7.42 -2.26
N VAL A 42 -1.91 -6.87 -1.23
CA VAL A 42 -0.61 -6.22 -1.29
C VAL A 42 0.28 -6.80 -0.20
N GLU A 43 1.47 -7.21 -0.58
CA GLU A 43 2.45 -7.71 0.38
C GLU A 43 3.58 -6.70 0.54
N ILE A 44 3.98 -6.43 1.79
CA ILE A 44 5.17 -5.62 2.05
C ILE A 44 6.38 -6.53 1.88
N ILE A 45 7.27 -6.18 0.96
CA ILE A 45 8.50 -6.93 0.73
C ILE A 45 9.58 -6.43 1.68
N ARG A 46 9.83 -5.13 1.67
CA ARG A 46 10.81 -4.54 2.57
C ARG A 46 10.67 -3.01 2.59
N TYR A 47 11.23 -2.44 3.62
CA TYR A 47 11.41 -0.99 3.73
C TYR A 47 12.86 -0.67 3.42
N ALA A 48 13.09 0.43 2.70
CA ALA A 48 14.44 0.93 2.51
C ALA A 48 15.03 1.30 3.88
N PRO A 49 16.37 1.38 3.99
CA PRO A 49 17.02 1.59 5.29
C PRO A 49 16.50 2.76 6.11
N LEU A 50 16.03 3.83 5.45
CA LEU A 50 15.48 4.99 6.14
C LEU A 50 13.94 4.96 6.20
N GLY A 51 13.34 3.83 5.85
CA GLY A 51 11.90 3.68 5.89
C GLY A 51 11.17 4.10 4.63
N ASP A 52 11.87 4.65 3.64
CA ASP A 52 11.29 5.16 2.41
C ASP A 52 12.31 5.00 1.28
N PRO A 53 11.94 4.44 0.12
CA PRO A 53 10.62 3.96 -0.26
C PRO A 53 10.29 2.58 0.33
N ILE A 54 9.07 2.15 0.09
CA ILE A 54 8.59 0.84 0.52
C ILE A 54 8.46 -0.04 -0.72
N GLU A 55 9.08 -1.22 -0.68
CA GLU A 55 8.96 -2.17 -1.77
C GLU A 55 7.76 -3.10 -1.47
N ILE A 56 6.83 -3.17 -2.41
CA ILE A 56 5.61 -3.97 -2.27
C ILE A 56 5.44 -4.91 -3.45
N LYS A 57 4.59 -5.90 -3.27
CA LYS A 57 4.24 -6.83 -4.34
C LYS A 57 2.73 -6.77 -4.55
N VAL A 58 2.32 -6.47 -5.77
CA VAL A 58 0.92 -6.36 -6.17
C VAL A 58 0.73 -7.12 -7.46
N ARG A 59 -0.21 -8.07 -7.47
CA ARG A 59 -0.55 -8.85 -8.68
C ARG A 59 0.66 -9.49 -9.36
N GLY A 60 1.62 -9.96 -8.56
CA GLY A 60 2.81 -10.60 -9.09
C GLY A 60 3.93 -9.65 -9.49
N TYR A 61 3.71 -8.36 -9.37
CA TYR A 61 4.73 -7.35 -9.69
C TYR A 61 5.30 -6.76 -8.42
N ARG A 62 6.61 -6.49 -8.44
CA ARG A 62 7.25 -5.75 -7.37
C ARG A 62 7.39 -4.30 -7.82
N LEU A 63 7.05 -3.39 -6.94
CA LEU A 63 7.18 -1.96 -7.21
C LEU A 63 7.46 -1.23 -5.92
N SER A 64 7.95 -0.01 -6.05
CA SER A 64 8.25 0.83 -4.89
C SER A 64 7.27 1.99 -4.85
N ILE A 65 6.80 2.28 -3.64
CA ILE A 65 5.96 3.45 -3.41
C ILE A 65 6.55 4.25 -2.28
N ARG A 66 6.20 5.53 -2.24
CA ARG A 66 6.66 6.37 -1.17
C ARG A 66 5.84 6.10 0.09
N LYS A 67 6.48 6.30 1.25
CA LYS A 67 5.83 6.11 2.53
C LYS A 67 4.55 6.93 2.62
N GLU A 68 4.59 8.20 2.18
CA GLU A 68 3.41 9.06 2.22
C GLU A 68 2.29 8.54 1.32
N GLU A 69 2.64 7.86 0.22
CA GLU A 69 1.64 7.24 -0.63
C GLU A 69 0.98 6.06 0.08
N ALA A 70 1.79 5.27 0.78
CA ALA A 70 1.29 4.12 1.53
C ALA A 70 0.36 4.55 2.67
N GLU A 71 0.60 5.72 3.23
CA GLU A 71 -0.25 6.26 4.30
C GLU A 71 -1.67 6.55 3.83
N SER A 72 -1.86 6.69 2.52
CA SER A 72 -3.17 6.95 1.92
C SER A 72 -3.95 5.68 1.60
N VAL A 73 -3.32 4.50 1.73
CA VAL A 73 -3.95 3.23 1.36
C VAL A 73 -4.41 2.51 2.62
N VAL A 74 -5.73 2.44 2.80
CA VAL A 74 -6.32 1.72 3.92
C VAL A 74 -6.44 0.26 3.54
N VAL A 75 -5.96 -0.62 4.40
CA VAL A 75 -5.95 -2.06 4.14
C VAL A 75 -6.54 -2.83 5.31
N ASN A 76 -7.00 -4.04 5.02
CA ASN A 76 -7.36 -5.02 6.02
C ASN A 76 -6.22 -6.02 6.09
N LYS A 77 -5.55 -6.09 7.23
CA LYS A 77 -4.44 -7.00 7.39
C LYS A 77 -4.95 -8.43 7.32
N LYS A 78 -4.29 -9.21 6.48
CA LYS A 78 -4.62 -10.62 6.33
C LYS A 78 -3.87 -11.43 7.39
N THR A 79 -4.63 -12.17 8.16
CA THR A 79 -4.07 -13.01 9.22
C THR A 79 -4.06 -14.48 8.82
#